data_c875bd9665a87dd07edad06bdbafcccf
#
_entry.id   c875bd9665a87dd07edad06bdbafcccf
#
_cell.length_a   1.000
_cell.length_b   1.000
_cell.length_c   1.000
_cell.angle_alpha   90.00
_cell.angle_beta   90.00
_cell.angle_gamma   90.00
#
_symmetry.space_group_name_H-M   'P 1'
#
loop_
_entity.id
_entity.type
_entity.pdbx_description
1 polymer ?
#
loop_
_entity_poly.entity_id
_entity_poly.type
_entity_poly.pdbx_seq_one_letter_code
_entity_poly.pdbx_strand_id
1 'polypeptide(L)'
;MIKVGILTSGGDCQGLNGAMYGLVKGLTETNKDKVEIYGILDGYTGLINGDYKKMKPEEFENILNLGGSILGNSRQPFKKINEPDEKGRNKVEAMISNYKKMELDCLVVLGGNGSHKTANLLSEKGLNIVTLPKTIDNDINGTDTTFGFQSAIDIATRTLDELHTTAKSHGRIMIAEIMGNKAGWLTLYSGIAGKADVILIPEIPYNIEKISQYIKDKLKNGRKHIILAVAEGIISQEETKLSKKELKQKRAKDGYISAGYRLEAELSEKIDGEVRVVVPGHIQRGGNPCAFDRVLTSRIGVKGAELILNKQYGRMVAVQSNNITSVPLSTAVEKPKRVDPNDEIIRQVRMLGICLGD
;
A
#
# COMPACT_ATOMS: atom_id res chain seq x y z
N MET A 1 10.36 21.52 -25.97
CA MET A 1 9.12 20.82 -25.57
C MET A 1 9.53 19.68 -24.66
N ILE A 2 8.96 19.57 -23.46
CA ILE A 2 9.33 18.54 -22.47
C ILE A 2 8.45 17.31 -22.70
N LYS A 3 9.05 16.15 -22.88
CA LYS A 3 8.34 14.86 -23.08
C LYS A 3 8.34 14.06 -21.78
N VAL A 4 7.17 13.87 -21.19
CA VAL A 4 7.00 13.19 -19.90
C VAL A 4 6.25 11.88 -20.10
N GLY A 5 6.91 10.77 -19.74
CA GLY A 5 6.27 9.45 -19.64
C GLY A 5 5.65 9.26 -18.25
N ILE A 6 4.46 8.70 -18.17
CA ILE A 6 3.78 8.38 -16.91
C ILE A 6 3.40 6.91 -16.90
N LEU A 7 3.74 6.19 -15.82
CA LEU A 7 3.29 4.81 -15.62
C LEU A 7 2.82 4.57 -14.18
N THR A 8 1.88 3.63 -14.03
CA THR A 8 1.40 3.12 -12.75
C THR A 8 1.81 1.66 -12.59
N SER A 9 2.41 1.29 -11.46
CA SER A 9 3.00 -0.06 -11.30
C SER A 9 2.74 -0.67 -9.92
N GLY A 10 2.65 -1.98 -9.89
CA GLY A 10 2.43 -2.78 -8.69
C GLY A 10 0.94 -3.04 -8.43
N GLY A 11 0.52 -3.27 -7.18
CA GLY A 11 -0.91 -3.30 -6.83
C GLY A 11 -1.53 -1.93 -7.00
N ASP A 12 -2.73 -1.86 -7.52
CA ASP A 12 -3.47 -0.60 -7.62
C ASP A 12 -3.96 -0.11 -6.24
N CYS A 13 -4.36 1.14 -6.21
CA CYS A 13 -5.09 1.73 -5.08
C CYS A 13 -5.82 2.99 -5.53
N GLN A 14 -6.67 3.49 -4.67
CA GLN A 14 -7.34 4.77 -4.84
C GLN A 14 -6.30 5.91 -4.93
N GLY A 15 -6.61 6.92 -5.76
CA GLY A 15 -5.78 8.12 -5.90
C GLY A 15 -4.72 8.08 -7.00
N LEU A 16 -4.49 6.94 -7.69
CA LEU A 16 -3.59 6.88 -8.85
C LEU A 16 -3.95 7.93 -9.90
N ASN A 17 -5.22 7.98 -10.28
CA ASN A 17 -5.72 8.95 -11.25
C ASN A 17 -5.62 10.39 -10.72
N GLY A 18 -5.89 10.60 -9.43
CA GLY A 18 -5.73 11.92 -8.80
C GLY A 18 -4.29 12.44 -8.81
N ALA A 19 -3.31 11.54 -8.64
CA ALA A 19 -1.89 11.92 -8.74
C ALA A 19 -1.48 12.28 -10.17
N MET A 20 -2.00 11.55 -11.17
CA MET A 20 -1.81 11.90 -12.59
C MET A 20 -2.49 13.20 -12.95
N TYR A 21 -3.71 13.45 -12.46
CA TYR A 21 -4.39 14.74 -12.61
C TYR A 21 -3.52 15.89 -12.08
N GLY A 22 -3.06 15.81 -10.82
CA GLY A 22 -2.23 16.86 -10.23
C GLY A 22 -0.91 17.08 -10.96
N LEU A 23 -0.26 16.00 -11.41
CA LEU A 23 0.98 16.05 -12.18
C LEU A 23 0.77 16.79 -13.52
N VAL A 24 -0.23 16.36 -14.30
CA VAL A 24 -0.48 16.95 -15.63
C VAL A 24 -0.93 18.41 -15.49
N LYS A 25 -1.82 18.74 -14.55
CA LYS A 25 -2.19 20.12 -14.27
C LYS A 25 -0.98 20.98 -13.90
N GLY A 26 -0.13 20.51 -12.97
CA GLY A 26 1.09 21.25 -12.59
C GLY A 26 2.07 21.49 -13.75
N LEU A 27 2.17 20.53 -14.67
CA LEU A 27 3.02 20.67 -15.86
C LEU A 27 2.44 21.64 -16.90
N THR A 28 1.12 21.67 -17.06
CA THR A 28 0.47 22.34 -18.21
C THR A 28 -0.06 23.73 -17.90
N GLU A 29 -0.48 24.02 -16.66
CA GLU A 29 -0.99 25.35 -16.30
C GLU A 29 0.04 26.48 -16.51
N THR A 30 1.32 26.17 -16.30
CA THR A 30 2.41 27.14 -16.50
C THR A 30 3.11 27.00 -17.84
N ASN A 31 2.95 25.90 -18.58
CA ASN A 31 3.71 25.57 -19.79
C ASN A 31 2.90 24.77 -20.82
N LYS A 32 1.62 25.10 -21.05
CA LYS A 32 0.66 24.30 -21.84
C LYS A 32 1.19 23.83 -23.20
N ASP A 33 1.82 24.71 -23.95
CA ASP A 33 2.32 24.45 -25.32
C ASP A 33 3.73 23.84 -25.36
N LYS A 34 4.30 23.50 -24.18
CA LYS A 34 5.69 23.03 -24.08
C LYS A 34 5.84 21.65 -23.50
N VAL A 35 4.73 20.94 -23.23
CA VAL A 35 4.75 19.61 -22.60
C VAL A 35 3.98 18.61 -23.46
N GLU A 36 4.58 17.47 -23.70
CA GLU A 36 3.93 16.28 -24.29
C GLU A 36 3.85 15.17 -23.24
N ILE A 37 2.67 14.57 -23.10
CA ILE A 37 2.42 13.50 -22.13
C ILE A 37 2.30 12.15 -22.85
N TYR A 38 3.04 11.17 -22.37
CA TYR A 38 3.01 9.79 -22.85
C TYR A 38 2.54 8.88 -21.72
N GLY A 39 1.31 8.36 -21.79
CA GLY A 39 0.79 7.34 -20.89
C GLY A 39 1.35 5.97 -21.29
N ILE A 40 2.15 5.36 -20.43
CA ILE A 40 2.71 4.02 -20.64
C ILE A 40 1.70 3.02 -20.08
N LEU A 41 1.18 2.15 -20.93
CA LEU A 41 0.12 1.22 -20.58
C LEU A 41 0.66 0.04 -19.76
N ASP A 42 -0.13 -0.44 -18.82
CA ASP A 42 0.22 -1.58 -17.96
C ASP A 42 1.60 -1.50 -17.28
N GLY A 43 1.98 -0.29 -16.87
CA GLY A 43 3.16 -0.04 -16.06
C GLY A 43 4.49 -0.42 -16.72
N TYR A 44 5.37 -1.09 -15.96
CA TYR A 44 6.66 -1.53 -16.49
C TYR A 44 6.55 -2.56 -17.62
N THR A 45 5.46 -3.32 -17.70
CA THR A 45 5.24 -4.24 -18.82
C THR A 45 5.12 -3.46 -20.13
N GLY A 46 4.35 -2.38 -20.15
CA GLY A 46 4.26 -1.51 -21.31
C GLY A 46 5.57 -0.82 -21.63
N LEU A 47 6.33 -0.37 -20.63
CA LEU A 47 7.65 0.21 -20.88
C LEU A 47 8.63 -0.81 -21.50
N ILE A 48 8.58 -2.09 -21.11
CA ILE A 48 9.36 -3.19 -21.71
C ILE A 48 8.93 -3.43 -23.17
N ASN A 49 7.65 -3.40 -23.43
CA ASN A 49 7.10 -3.70 -24.76
C ASN A 49 7.10 -2.50 -25.72
N GLY A 50 7.18 -1.28 -25.20
CA GLY A 50 6.99 -0.05 -25.96
C GLY A 50 5.50 0.27 -26.20
N ASP A 51 4.63 -0.16 -25.26
CA ASP A 51 3.19 0.07 -25.33
C ASP A 51 2.84 1.37 -24.61
N TYR A 52 2.56 2.42 -25.38
CA TYR A 52 2.25 3.75 -24.84
C TYR A 52 1.24 4.47 -25.74
N LYS A 53 0.62 5.50 -25.17
CA LYS A 53 -0.31 6.40 -25.85
C LYS A 53 0.13 7.84 -25.62
N LYS A 54 0.24 8.65 -26.66
CA LYS A 54 0.34 10.10 -26.51
C LYS A 54 -1.03 10.62 -26.07
N MET A 55 -1.06 11.33 -24.95
CA MET A 55 -2.29 11.78 -24.29
C MET A 55 -2.37 13.31 -24.28
N LYS A 56 -3.61 13.81 -24.39
CA LYS A 56 -3.88 15.23 -24.26
C LYS A 56 -4.14 15.59 -22.79
N PRO A 57 -3.79 16.80 -22.32
CA PRO A 57 -4.06 17.24 -20.95
C PRO A 57 -5.53 17.11 -20.54
N GLU A 58 -6.45 17.31 -21.47
CA GLU A 58 -7.90 17.21 -21.25
C GLU A 58 -8.35 15.80 -20.84
N GLU A 59 -7.61 14.75 -21.23
CA GLU A 59 -7.91 13.35 -20.82
C GLU A 59 -7.68 13.14 -19.32
N PHE A 60 -6.99 14.06 -18.65
CA PHE A 60 -6.73 13.99 -17.20
C PHE A 60 -7.68 14.85 -16.34
N GLU A 61 -8.55 15.68 -16.95
CA GLU A 61 -9.35 16.64 -16.19
C GLU A 61 -10.40 16.00 -15.29
N ASN A 62 -11.05 14.93 -15.74
CA ASN A 62 -12.18 14.31 -15.05
C ASN A 62 -11.82 13.01 -14.31
N ILE A 63 -10.55 12.79 -13.95
CA ILE A 63 -10.09 11.55 -13.35
C ILE A 63 -9.76 11.64 -11.86
N LEU A 64 -9.82 12.83 -11.25
CA LEU A 64 -9.44 13.05 -9.85
C LEU A 64 -10.16 12.10 -8.87
N ASN A 65 -11.41 11.85 -9.10
CA ASN A 65 -12.29 11.03 -8.25
C ASN A 65 -12.43 9.57 -8.71
N LEU A 66 -11.77 9.18 -9.78
CA LEU A 66 -11.86 7.81 -10.29
C LEU A 66 -10.89 6.88 -9.57
N GLY A 67 -11.38 5.70 -9.18
CA GLY A 67 -10.54 4.61 -8.67
C GLY A 67 -9.78 3.89 -9.79
N GLY A 68 -8.86 3.00 -9.40
CA GLY A 68 -8.00 2.29 -10.35
C GLY A 68 -7.02 3.22 -11.09
N SER A 69 -6.61 2.81 -12.29
CA SER A 69 -5.71 3.57 -13.16
C SER A 69 -6.21 3.61 -14.60
N ILE A 70 -6.30 4.80 -15.20
CA ILE A 70 -6.64 4.95 -16.63
C ILE A 70 -5.55 4.40 -17.57
N LEU A 71 -4.33 4.14 -17.06
CA LEU A 71 -3.21 3.58 -17.82
C LEU A 71 -3.08 2.06 -17.67
N GLY A 72 -3.96 1.42 -16.92
CA GLY A 72 -3.77 0.03 -16.51
C GLY A 72 -2.65 -0.12 -15.49
N ASN A 73 -2.42 -1.33 -15.00
CA ASN A 73 -1.43 -1.60 -13.97
C ASN A 73 -0.94 -3.05 -14.05
N SER A 74 0.37 -3.26 -13.90
CA SER A 74 0.94 -4.60 -13.85
C SER A 74 1.99 -4.74 -12.75
N ARG A 75 2.25 -5.99 -12.36
CA ARG A 75 3.30 -6.33 -11.40
C ARG A 75 4.52 -6.87 -12.11
N GLN A 76 5.64 -6.13 -12.02
CA GLN A 76 6.97 -6.61 -12.37
C GLN A 76 7.79 -6.77 -11.08
N PRO A 77 7.94 -8.00 -10.55
CA PRO A 77 8.71 -8.21 -9.31
C PRO A 77 10.17 -7.81 -9.50
N PHE A 78 10.67 -6.89 -8.67
CA PHE A 78 12.07 -6.45 -8.75
C PHE A 78 13.08 -7.61 -8.65
N LYS A 79 12.77 -8.64 -7.87
CA LYS A 79 13.61 -9.85 -7.75
C LYS A 79 13.85 -10.56 -9.08
N LYS A 80 12.92 -10.41 -10.04
CA LYS A 80 12.97 -11.01 -11.39
C LYS A 80 13.33 -9.99 -12.47
N ILE A 81 13.85 -8.81 -12.10
CA ILE A 81 14.11 -7.74 -13.07
C ILE A 81 15.22 -8.12 -14.06
N ASN A 82 16.21 -8.89 -13.60
CA ASN A 82 17.33 -9.37 -14.41
C ASN A 82 17.01 -10.69 -15.17
N GLU A 83 15.88 -11.36 -14.88
CA GLU A 83 15.44 -12.49 -15.66
C GLU A 83 14.91 -11.99 -17.01
N PRO A 84 15.23 -12.67 -18.14
CA PRO A 84 14.66 -12.31 -19.44
C PRO A 84 13.12 -12.37 -19.38
N ASP A 85 12.49 -11.60 -20.25
CA ASP A 85 11.05 -11.69 -20.44
C ASP A 85 10.67 -12.95 -21.26
N GLU A 86 9.37 -13.13 -21.52
CA GLU A 86 8.85 -14.28 -22.30
C GLU A 86 9.38 -14.33 -23.75
N LYS A 87 9.90 -13.21 -24.26
CA LYS A 87 10.53 -13.08 -25.58
C LYS A 87 12.05 -13.19 -25.52
N GLY A 88 12.62 -13.56 -24.36
CA GLY A 88 14.07 -13.68 -24.16
C GLY A 88 14.84 -12.35 -24.07
N ARG A 89 14.14 -11.19 -23.95
CA ARG A 89 14.76 -9.87 -23.91
C ARG A 89 15.22 -9.52 -22.49
N ASN A 90 16.32 -8.80 -22.36
CA ASN A 90 16.69 -8.14 -21.10
C ASN A 90 15.69 -7.00 -20.80
N LYS A 91 14.94 -7.13 -19.72
CA LYS A 91 13.88 -6.18 -19.35
C LYS A 91 14.41 -4.76 -19.14
N VAL A 92 15.57 -4.62 -18.46
CA VAL A 92 16.17 -3.31 -18.16
C VAL A 92 16.61 -2.62 -19.45
N GLU A 93 17.27 -3.33 -20.32
CA GLU A 93 17.71 -2.79 -21.63
C GLU A 93 16.52 -2.42 -22.50
N ALA A 94 15.46 -3.24 -22.50
CA ALA A 94 14.22 -2.94 -23.23
C ALA A 94 13.56 -1.64 -22.72
N MET A 95 13.45 -1.46 -21.40
CA MET A 95 12.93 -0.23 -20.80
C MET A 95 13.77 1.00 -21.17
N ILE A 96 15.10 0.91 -21.10
CA ILE A 96 16.01 1.99 -21.49
C ILE A 96 15.87 2.30 -22.99
N SER A 97 15.82 1.28 -23.84
CA SER A 97 15.65 1.45 -25.28
C SER A 97 14.35 2.16 -25.62
N ASN A 98 13.23 1.76 -25.01
CA ASN A 98 11.93 2.37 -25.26
C ASN A 98 11.83 3.79 -24.69
N TYR A 99 12.41 4.07 -23.52
CA TYR A 99 12.56 5.43 -22.99
C TYR A 99 13.26 6.35 -24.01
N LYS A 100 14.37 5.90 -24.58
CA LYS A 100 15.13 6.64 -25.60
C LYS A 100 14.38 6.79 -26.91
N LYS A 101 13.68 5.74 -27.38
CA LYS A 101 12.86 5.78 -28.61
C LYS A 101 11.69 6.79 -28.51
N MET A 102 11.09 6.90 -27.33
CA MET A 102 10.05 7.90 -27.05
C MET A 102 10.66 9.30 -26.87
N GLU A 103 11.99 9.42 -26.80
CA GLU A 103 12.71 10.65 -26.52
C GLU A 103 12.22 11.35 -25.24
N LEU A 104 11.93 10.56 -24.20
CA LEU A 104 11.43 11.10 -22.93
C LEU A 104 12.50 11.93 -22.24
N ASP A 105 12.12 13.11 -21.77
CA ASP A 105 12.94 13.93 -20.88
C ASP A 105 12.86 13.45 -19.42
N CYS A 106 11.70 12.87 -19.04
CA CYS A 106 11.48 12.31 -17.72
C CYS A 106 10.45 11.19 -17.75
N LEU A 107 10.66 10.16 -16.88
CA LEU A 107 9.68 9.14 -16.59
C LEU A 107 9.15 9.31 -15.16
N VAL A 108 7.83 9.44 -15.03
CA VAL A 108 7.15 9.47 -13.73
C VAL A 108 6.59 8.10 -13.39
N VAL A 109 6.96 7.58 -12.23
CA VAL A 109 6.54 6.25 -11.77
C VAL A 109 5.67 6.40 -10.52
N LEU A 110 4.40 6.00 -10.63
CA LEU A 110 3.49 5.87 -9.51
C LEU A 110 3.52 4.43 -9.03
N GLY A 111 4.16 4.17 -7.87
CA GLY A 111 4.37 2.80 -7.46
C GLY A 111 4.69 2.58 -5.98
N GLY A 112 4.68 1.30 -5.57
CA GLY A 112 5.10 0.86 -4.23
C GLY A 112 6.60 0.50 -4.16
N ASN A 113 7.03 -0.12 -3.06
CA ASN A 113 8.44 -0.47 -2.81
C ASN A 113 9.16 -1.16 -3.97
N GLY A 114 8.52 -2.16 -4.59
CA GLY A 114 9.11 -2.86 -5.73
C GLY A 114 9.31 -1.96 -6.94
N SER A 115 8.35 -1.09 -7.21
CA SER A 115 8.39 -0.13 -8.33
C SER A 115 9.45 0.94 -8.11
N HIS A 116 9.64 1.42 -6.87
CA HIS A 116 10.71 2.36 -6.52
C HIS A 116 12.10 1.73 -6.72
N LYS A 117 12.29 0.45 -6.40
CA LYS A 117 13.54 -0.28 -6.65
C LYS A 117 13.87 -0.35 -8.13
N THR A 118 12.87 -0.61 -8.98
CA THR A 118 13.06 -0.59 -10.43
C THR A 118 13.36 0.84 -10.92
N ALA A 119 12.63 1.84 -10.42
CA ALA A 119 12.87 3.25 -10.73
C ALA A 119 14.28 3.70 -10.35
N ASN A 120 14.76 3.32 -9.15
CA ASN A 120 16.12 3.63 -8.70
C ASN A 120 17.18 2.99 -9.61
N LEU A 121 17.01 1.70 -9.96
CA LEU A 121 17.90 1.02 -10.90
C LEU A 121 17.98 1.72 -12.25
N LEU A 122 16.84 2.14 -12.80
CA LEU A 122 16.79 2.88 -14.07
C LEU A 122 17.44 4.27 -13.94
N SER A 123 17.26 4.94 -12.81
CA SER A 123 17.89 6.24 -12.52
C SER A 123 19.44 6.09 -12.44
N GLU A 124 19.92 5.05 -11.78
CA GLU A 124 21.37 4.70 -11.76
C GLU A 124 21.93 4.37 -13.15
N LYS A 125 21.07 3.94 -14.08
CA LYS A 125 21.42 3.74 -15.49
C LYS A 125 21.30 5.02 -16.35
N GLY A 126 21.09 6.17 -15.73
CA GLY A 126 21.09 7.48 -16.37
C GLY A 126 19.75 7.96 -16.89
N LEU A 127 18.62 7.34 -16.52
CA LEU A 127 17.30 7.85 -16.87
C LEU A 127 16.85 8.94 -15.88
N ASN A 128 16.25 10.00 -16.38
CA ASN A 128 15.61 11.02 -15.55
C ASN A 128 14.28 10.48 -15.00
N ILE A 129 14.21 10.25 -13.69
CA ILE A 129 13.04 9.64 -13.06
C ILE A 129 12.57 10.48 -11.87
N VAL A 130 11.26 10.63 -11.76
CA VAL A 130 10.56 11.12 -10.57
C VAL A 130 9.56 10.06 -10.15
N THR A 131 9.41 9.80 -8.85
CA THR A 131 8.43 8.83 -8.37
C THR A 131 7.44 9.42 -7.38
N LEU A 132 6.23 8.86 -7.37
CA LEU A 132 5.16 9.22 -6.45
C LEU A 132 4.81 8.00 -5.57
N PRO A 133 4.71 8.16 -4.23
CA PRO A 133 4.60 7.06 -3.28
C PRO A 133 3.18 6.48 -3.23
N LYS A 134 2.95 5.37 -3.91
CA LYS A 134 1.67 4.72 -4.10
C LYS A 134 1.64 3.37 -3.40
N THR A 135 0.90 3.25 -2.31
CA THR A 135 0.55 1.99 -1.67
C THR A 135 -0.49 2.19 -0.57
N ILE A 136 -1.35 1.20 -0.34
CA ILE A 136 -2.24 1.18 0.83
C ILE A 136 -1.51 0.74 2.10
N ASP A 137 -0.32 0.16 1.99
CA ASP A 137 0.42 -0.45 3.10
C ASP A 137 1.17 0.58 3.95
N ASN A 138 1.33 1.82 3.45
CA ASN A 138 2.08 2.93 4.06
C ASN A 138 3.52 2.54 4.47
N ASP A 139 4.15 1.67 3.68
CA ASP A 139 5.42 1.01 4.02
C ASP A 139 6.64 1.56 3.25
N ILE A 140 6.50 2.70 2.53
CA ILE A 140 7.60 3.33 1.79
C ILE A 140 8.41 4.22 2.74
N ASN A 141 9.72 4.01 2.76
CA ASN A 141 10.64 4.83 3.57
C ASN A 141 10.75 6.25 3.02
N GLY A 142 11.02 7.23 3.90
CA GLY A 142 11.21 8.64 3.53
C GLY A 142 9.94 9.46 3.39
N THR A 143 8.75 8.88 3.57
CA THR A 143 7.47 9.60 3.57
C THR A 143 6.62 9.20 4.77
N ASP A 144 5.92 10.17 5.38
CA ASP A 144 5.01 9.92 6.50
C ASP A 144 3.76 9.17 6.06
N THR A 145 3.25 9.50 4.86
CA THR A 145 2.06 8.85 4.30
C THR A 145 2.21 8.60 2.81
N THR A 146 1.60 7.52 2.35
CA THR A 146 1.46 7.17 0.94
C THR A 146 0.01 7.37 0.51
N PHE A 147 -0.23 7.73 -0.74
CA PHE A 147 -1.61 7.84 -1.21
C PHE A 147 -2.23 6.47 -1.49
N GLY A 148 -3.54 6.40 -1.27
CA GLY A 148 -4.33 5.17 -1.22
C GLY A 148 -4.47 4.60 0.20
N PHE A 149 -3.59 4.96 1.11
CA PHE A 149 -3.61 4.50 2.50
C PHE A 149 -4.86 4.96 3.25
N GLN A 150 -5.21 6.23 3.18
CA GLN A 150 -6.39 6.77 3.88
C GLN A 150 -7.71 6.22 3.32
N SER A 151 -7.81 6.07 2.01
CA SER A 151 -8.97 5.44 1.38
C SER A 151 -9.14 3.98 1.80
N ALA A 152 -8.03 3.24 1.94
CA ALA A 152 -8.07 1.87 2.43
C ALA A 152 -8.44 1.80 3.91
N ILE A 153 -8.00 2.76 4.74
CA ILE A 153 -8.44 2.88 6.15
C ILE A 153 -9.95 3.08 6.21
N ASP A 154 -10.53 3.97 5.41
CA ASP A 154 -11.97 4.22 5.38
C ASP A 154 -12.76 2.94 5.08
N ILE A 155 -12.31 2.14 4.10
CA ILE A 155 -12.97 0.88 3.72
C ILE A 155 -12.84 -0.15 4.84
N ALA A 156 -11.63 -0.31 5.40
CA ALA A 156 -11.39 -1.25 6.48
C ALA A 156 -12.17 -0.87 7.75
N THR A 157 -12.23 0.43 8.09
CA THR A 157 -13.02 0.95 9.22
C THR A 157 -14.49 0.68 9.03
N ARG A 158 -15.04 0.94 7.84
CA ARG A 158 -16.44 0.63 7.54
C ARG A 158 -16.73 -0.86 7.71
N THR A 159 -15.83 -1.73 7.27
CA THR A 159 -15.98 -3.18 7.50
C THR A 159 -16.08 -3.50 9.00
N LEU A 160 -15.23 -2.91 9.83
CA LEU A 160 -15.26 -3.10 11.28
C LEU A 160 -16.55 -2.57 11.91
N ASP A 161 -17.03 -1.40 11.48
CA ASP A 161 -18.31 -0.82 11.94
C ASP A 161 -19.50 -1.72 11.63
N GLU A 162 -19.55 -2.29 10.43
CA GLU A 162 -20.59 -3.24 10.02
C GLU A 162 -20.53 -4.53 10.85
N LEU A 163 -19.31 -5.02 11.15
CA LEU A 163 -19.12 -6.20 11.99
C LEU A 163 -19.59 -5.99 13.43
N HIS A 164 -19.45 -4.81 14.01
CA HIS A 164 -19.96 -4.53 15.35
C HIS A 164 -21.46 -4.77 15.48
N THR A 165 -22.24 -4.42 14.47
CA THR A 165 -23.70 -4.55 14.51
C THR A 165 -24.14 -6.02 14.51
N THR A 166 -23.58 -6.82 13.62
CA THR A 166 -23.90 -8.26 13.54
C THR A 166 -23.30 -9.05 14.70
N ALA A 167 -22.08 -8.73 15.11
CA ALA A 167 -21.42 -9.37 16.26
C ALA A 167 -22.23 -9.16 17.56
N LYS A 168 -22.73 -7.93 17.76
CA LYS A 168 -23.57 -7.60 18.92
C LYS A 168 -24.88 -8.38 18.93
N SER A 169 -25.52 -8.54 17.77
CA SER A 169 -26.80 -9.24 17.65
C SER A 169 -26.71 -10.72 17.99
N HIS A 170 -25.58 -11.35 17.70
CA HIS A 170 -25.37 -12.80 17.86
C HIS A 170 -24.43 -13.17 19.02
N GLY A 171 -23.82 -12.21 19.70
CA GLY A 171 -22.82 -12.51 20.75
C GLY A 171 -21.52 -13.15 20.22
N ARG A 172 -21.10 -12.75 19.02
CA ARG A 172 -19.96 -13.38 18.30
C ARG A 172 -18.63 -12.70 18.56
N ILE A 173 -17.57 -13.49 18.35
CA ILE A 173 -16.21 -13.00 18.20
C ILE A 173 -15.94 -12.91 16.70
N MET A 174 -15.64 -11.69 16.19
CA MET A 174 -15.43 -11.46 14.77
C MET A 174 -14.00 -11.04 14.49
N ILE A 175 -13.36 -11.70 13.55
CA ILE A 175 -12.03 -11.39 13.04
C ILE A 175 -12.18 -10.73 11.67
N ALA A 176 -11.68 -9.49 11.53
CA ALA A 176 -11.51 -8.85 10.23
C ALA A 176 -10.04 -8.94 9.82
N GLU A 177 -9.73 -9.66 8.73
CA GLU A 177 -8.39 -9.72 8.19
C GLU A 177 -8.15 -8.53 7.26
N ILE A 178 -7.20 -7.69 7.62
CA ILE A 178 -6.88 -6.45 6.95
C ILE A 178 -5.59 -6.61 6.14
N MET A 179 -5.56 -6.06 4.93
CA MET A 179 -4.35 -6.01 4.09
C MET A 179 -3.25 -5.17 4.75
N GLY A 180 -2.08 -5.12 4.16
CA GLY A 180 -0.91 -4.36 4.65
C GLY A 180 0.40 -5.12 4.44
N ASN A 181 0.34 -6.31 3.82
CA ASN A 181 1.48 -7.19 3.56
C ASN A 181 2.26 -7.50 4.86
N LYS A 182 3.41 -6.86 5.08
CA LYS A 182 4.28 -7.06 6.25
C LYS A 182 4.36 -5.83 7.14
N ALA A 183 3.52 -4.84 6.91
CA ALA A 183 3.42 -3.63 7.70
C ALA A 183 2.03 -3.51 8.34
N GLY A 184 2.01 -3.21 9.62
CA GLY A 184 0.79 -3.16 10.42
C GLY A 184 0.01 -1.85 10.36
N TRP A 185 0.48 -0.85 9.59
CA TRP A 185 -0.10 0.49 9.58
C TRP A 185 -1.59 0.50 9.27
N LEU A 186 -2.02 -0.20 8.21
CA LEU A 186 -3.42 -0.21 7.80
C LEU A 186 -4.31 -0.83 8.87
N THR A 187 -3.90 -1.97 9.43
CA THR A 187 -4.61 -2.66 10.50
C THR A 187 -4.66 -1.84 11.78
N LEU A 188 -3.54 -1.20 12.15
CA LEU A 188 -3.45 -0.38 13.35
C LEU A 188 -4.44 0.79 13.28
N TYR A 189 -4.38 1.57 12.20
CA TYR A 189 -5.23 2.76 12.06
C TYR A 189 -6.71 2.39 11.91
N SER A 190 -7.05 1.41 11.09
CA SER A 190 -8.44 0.97 10.94
C SER A 190 -8.97 0.30 12.20
N GLY A 191 -8.14 -0.46 12.92
CA GLY A 191 -8.52 -1.07 14.19
C GLY A 191 -8.82 -0.07 15.29
N ILE A 192 -8.03 1.02 15.39
CA ILE A 192 -8.31 2.14 16.30
C ILE A 192 -9.61 2.82 15.90
N ALA A 193 -9.75 3.20 14.63
CA ALA A 193 -10.92 3.91 14.11
C ALA A 193 -12.20 3.08 14.24
N GLY A 194 -12.15 1.79 13.93
CA GLY A 194 -13.26 0.84 14.01
C GLY A 194 -13.45 0.22 15.41
N LYS A 195 -12.82 0.76 16.46
CA LYS A 195 -12.99 0.32 17.86
C LYS A 195 -12.79 -1.18 18.08
N ALA A 196 -11.79 -1.77 17.43
CA ALA A 196 -11.44 -3.17 17.65
C ALA A 196 -11.01 -3.39 19.12
N ASP A 197 -11.42 -4.50 19.71
CA ASP A 197 -11.00 -4.89 21.07
C ASP A 197 -9.57 -5.47 21.05
N VAL A 198 -9.17 -6.08 19.92
CA VAL A 198 -7.84 -6.63 19.68
C VAL A 198 -7.32 -6.14 18.33
N ILE A 199 -6.06 -5.71 18.28
CA ILE A 199 -5.38 -5.34 17.05
C ILE A 199 -4.08 -6.14 16.95
N LEU A 200 -3.95 -6.99 15.92
CA LEU A 200 -2.75 -7.80 15.70
C LEU A 200 -2.01 -7.33 14.46
N ILE A 201 -0.73 -7.00 14.62
CA ILE A 201 0.14 -6.49 13.54
C ILE A 201 1.42 -7.33 13.43
N PRO A 202 2.06 -7.40 12.25
CA PRO A 202 3.25 -8.23 12.02
C PRO A 202 4.45 -7.85 12.90
N GLU A 203 4.53 -6.59 13.33
CA GLU A 203 5.63 -6.05 14.12
C GLU A 203 5.58 -6.44 15.61
N ILE A 204 4.40 -6.86 16.08
CA ILE A 204 4.19 -7.34 17.46
C ILE A 204 3.73 -8.80 17.39
N PRO A 205 4.64 -9.77 17.57
CA PRO A 205 4.29 -11.19 17.51
C PRO A 205 3.31 -11.57 18.62
N TYR A 206 2.17 -12.16 18.23
CA TYR A 206 1.11 -12.47 19.17
C TYR A 206 1.35 -13.75 19.97
N ASN A 207 0.76 -13.80 21.16
CA ASN A 207 0.63 -14.97 22.01
C ASN A 207 -0.85 -15.32 22.13
N ILE A 208 -1.24 -16.51 21.66
CA ILE A 208 -2.64 -16.93 21.64
C ILE A 208 -3.26 -17.05 23.03
N GLU A 209 -2.47 -17.43 24.04
CA GLU A 209 -2.95 -17.55 25.42
C GLU A 209 -3.35 -16.17 25.98
N LYS A 210 -2.53 -15.15 25.73
CA LYS A 210 -2.82 -13.78 26.17
C LYS A 210 -4.07 -13.21 25.51
N ILE A 211 -4.24 -13.44 24.20
CA ILE A 211 -5.44 -13.02 23.47
C ILE A 211 -6.66 -13.74 24.03
N SER A 212 -6.58 -15.06 24.21
CA SER A 212 -7.68 -15.88 24.73
C SER A 212 -8.09 -15.44 26.14
N GLN A 213 -7.11 -15.18 27.01
CA GLN A 213 -7.37 -14.69 28.37
C GLN A 213 -8.04 -13.31 28.34
N TYR A 214 -7.53 -12.38 27.54
CA TYR A 214 -8.14 -11.06 27.39
C TYR A 214 -9.61 -11.14 26.93
N ILE A 215 -9.90 -11.98 25.95
CA ILE A 215 -11.27 -12.17 25.44
C ILE A 215 -12.17 -12.75 26.55
N LYS A 216 -11.71 -13.80 27.25
CA LYS A 216 -12.45 -14.40 28.36
C LYS A 216 -12.78 -13.37 29.46
N ASP A 217 -11.82 -12.55 29.81
CA ASP A 217 -12.01 -11.52 30.84
C ASP A 217 -13.01 -10.46 30.39
N LYS A 218 -12.96 -10.02 29.14
CA LYS A 218 -13.96 -9.09 28.57
C LYS A 218 -15.37 -9.69 28.57
N LEU A 219 -15.53 -10.94 28.15
CA LEU A 219 -16.82 -11.62 28.14
C LEU A 219 -17.37 -11.80 29.56
N LYS A 220 -16.53 -12.22 30.52
CA LYS A 220 -16.87 -12.35 31.93
C LYS A 220 -17.33 -11.02 32.53
N ASN A 221 -16.74 -9.89 32.09
CA ASN A 221 -17.09 -8.55 32.52
C ASN A 221 -18.30 -7.95 31.78
N GLY A 222 -19.11 -8.79 31.10
CA GLY A 222 -20.37 -8.39 30.48
C GLY A 222 -20.27 -7.90 29.04
N ARG A 223 -19.08 -7.94 28.41
CA ARG A 223 -18.96 -7.69 26.99
C ARG A 223 -19.68 -8.81 26.22
N LYS A 224 -20.56 -8.45 25.25
CA LYS A 224 -21.38 -9.43 24.54
C LYS A 224 -20.77 -9.89 23.21
N HIS A 225 -19.82 -9.16 22.68
CA HIS A 225 -19.14 -9.43 21.40
C HIS A 225 -17.72 -8.88 21.42
N ILE A 226 -16.86 -9.43 20.61
CA ILE A 226 -15.46 -9.00 20.48
C ILE A 226 -15.13 -8.80 19.00
N ILE A 227 -14.43 -7.74 18.68
CA ILE A 227 -13.92 -7.45 17.33
C ILE A 227 -12.40 -7.47 17.34
N LEU A 228 -11.83 -8.27 16.43
CA LEU A 228 -10.39 -8.33 16.18
C LEU A 228 -10.08 -7.75 14.80
N ALA A 229 -9.21 -6.75 14.73
CA ALA A 229 -8.58 -6.30 13.49
C ALA A 229 -7.21 -6.99 13.38
N VAL A 230 -7.03 -7.78 12.33
CA VAL A 230 -5.88 -8.68 12.19
C VAL A 230 -5.18 -8.45 10.86
N ALA A 231 -3.90 -8.09 10.86
CA ALA A 231 -3.15 -7.93 9.62
C ALA A 231 -2.91 -9.29 8.95
N GLU A 232 -2.98 -9.34 7.61
CA GLU A 232 -2.69 -10.55 6.82
C GLU A 232 -1.30 -11.14 7.09
N GLY A 233 -0.37 -10.32 7.56
CA GLY A 233 1.03 -10.67 7.82
C GLY A 233 1.36 -11.04 9.26
N ILE A 234 0.38 -11.24 10.16
CA ILE A 234 0.66 -11.56 11.57
C ILE A 234 1.52 -12.81 11.74
N ILE A 235 2.27 -12.81 12.82
CA ILE A 235 3.15 -13.93 13.20
C ILE A 235 3.00 -14.18 14.70
N SER A 236 2.94 -15.45 15.11
CA SER A 236 2.93 -15.79 16.53
C SER A 236 4.33 -15.75 17.14
N GLN A 237 4.43 -15.63 18.45
CA GLN A 237 5.72 -15.71 19.15
C GLN A 237 6.46 -17.01 18.89
N GLU A 238 5.74 -18.11 18.70
CA GLU A 238 6.33 -19.41 18.34
C GLU A 238 6.88 -19.42 16.92
N GLU A 239 6.15 -18.83 15.97
CA GLU A 239 6.56 -18.70 14.57
C GLU A 239 7.83 -17.84 14.39
N THR A 240 8.11 -16.91 15.32
CA THR A 240 9.36 -16.10 15.25
C THR A 240 10.63 -16.93 15.44
N LYS A 241 10.53 -18.09 16.07
CA LYS A 241 11.65 -19.01 16.29
C LYS A 241 12.02 -19.81 15.04
N LEU A 242 11.15 -19.82 14.03
CA LEU A 242 11.32 -20.57 12.80
C LEU A 242 12.09 -19.78 11.76
N SER A 243 12.92 -20.46 10.97
CA SER A 243 13.48 -19.87 9.76
C SER A 243 12.37 -19.59 8.72
N LYS A 244 12.64 -18.72 7.76
CA LYS A 244 11.67 -18.41 6.67
C LYS A 244 11.22 -19.66 5.90
N LYS A 245 12.11 -20.66 5.75
CA LYS A 245 11.83 -21.91 5.05
C LYS A 245 10.90 -22.78 5.89
N GLU A 246 11.21 -22.96 7.16
CA GLU A 246 10.39 -23.75 8.11
C GLU A 246 9.01 -23.14 8.29
N LEU A 247 8.92 -21.80 8.44
CA LEU A 247 7.65 -21.09 8.52
C LEU A 247 6.78 -21.32 7.29
N LYS A 248 7.38 -21.25 6.09
CA LYS A 248 6.66 -21.52 4.84
C LYS A 248 6.17 -22.96 4.77
N GLN A 249 7.00 -23.92 5.19
CA GLN A 249 6.63 -25.35 5.22
C GLN A 249 5.52 -25.62 6.25
N LYS A 250 5.63 -25.04 7.45
CA LYS A 250 4.62 -25.14 8.49
C LYS A 250 3.28 -24.63 7.98
N ARG A 251 3.23 -23.40 7.46
CA ARG A 251 1.98 -22.80 6.95
C ARG A 251 1.38 -23.55 5.77
N ALA A 252 2.20 -24.14 4.91
CA ALA A 252 1.73 -25.00 3.82
C ALA A 252 1.13 -26.32 4.34
N LYS A 253 1.71 -26.89 5.41
CA LYS A 253 1.19 -28.11 6.06
C LYS A 253 -0.10 -27.82 6.83
N ASP A 254 -0.16 -26.70 7.54
CA ASP A 254 -1.33 -26.31 8.33
C ASP A 254 -2.55 -26.02 7.44
N GLY A 255 -2.35 -25.64 6.17
CA GLY A 255 -3.39 -25.56 5.13
C GLY A 255 -4.39 -24.42 5.28
N TYR A 256 -4.18 -23.47 6.19
CA TYR A 256 -5.07 -22.32 6.35
C TYR A 256 -4.99 -21.37 5.16
N ILE A 257 -6.15 -20.93 4.66
CA ILE A 257 -6.27 -20.03 3.51
C ILE A 257 -5.64 -18.66 3.82
N SER A 258 -5.77 -18.18 5.06
CA SER A 258 -5.26 -16.88 5.48
C SER A 258 -4.90 -16.84 6.97
N ALA A 259 -4.31 -15.73 7.41
CA ALA A 259 -3.94 -15.52 8.81
C ALA A 259 -5.15 -15.47 9.74
N GLY A 260 -6.26 -14.87 9.28
CA GLY A 260 -7.51 -14.80 10.04
C GLY A 260 -8.12 -16.18 10.31
N TYR A 261 -8.13 -17.06 9.32
CA TYR A 261 -8.64 -18.43 9.49
C TYR A 261 -7.74 -19.27 10.39
N ARG A 262 -6.42 -19.06 10.36
CA ARG A 262 -5.52 -19.69 11.32
C ARG A 262 -5.82 -19.23 12.76
N LEU A 263 -5.95 -17.94 12.96
CA LEU A 263 -6.25 -17.36 14.28
C LEU A 263 -7.63 -17.82 14.79
N GLU A 264 -8.60 -17.94 13.90
CA GLU A 264 -9.93 -18.47 14.21
C GLU A 264 -9.84 -19.90 14.76
N ALA A 265 -9.10 -20.78 14.09
CA ALA A 265 -8.89 -22.14 14.55
C ALA A 265 -8.19 -22.18 15.92
N GLU A 266 -7.10 -21.40 16.10
CA GLU A 266 -6.38 -21.30 17.37
C GLU A 266 -7.27 -20.79 18.52
N LEU A 267 -8.15 -19.81 18.26
CA LEU A 267 -9.07 -19.26 19.26
C LEU A 267 -10.21 -20.22 19.60
N SER A 268 -10.77 -20.91 18.60
CA SER A 268 -11.88 -21.86 18.79
C SER A 268 -11.52 -23.05 19.67
N GLU A 269 -10.24 -23.42 19.74
CA GLU A 269 -9.75 -24.45 20.69
C GLU A 269 -9.71 -23.96 22.14
N LYS A 270 -9.73 -22.63 22.38
CA LYS A 270 -9.46 -22.04 23.68
C LYS A 270 -10.63 -21.27 24.28
N ILE A 271 -11.60 -20.90 23.49
CA ILE A 271 -12.71 -20.04 23.88
C ILE A 271 -14.03 -20.71 23.53
N ASP A 272 -14.92 -20.80 24.54
CA ASP A 272 -16.32 -21.17 24.32
C ASP A 272 -17.04 -19.98 23.68
N GLY A 273 -17.28 -20.04 22.37
CA GLY A 273 -17.93 -18.98 21.63
C GLY A 273 -17.80 -19.12 20.11
N GLU A 274 -18.71 -18.51 19.39
CA GLU A 274 -18.69 -18.57 17.92
C GLU A 274 -17.70 -17.54 17.37
N VAL A 275 -16.57 -18.01 16.83
CA VAL A 275 -15.57 -17.19 16.13
C VAL A 275 -15.89 -17.19 14.63
N ARG A 276 -15.85 -16.04 13.98
CA ARG A 276 -16.07 -15.88 12.54
C ARG A 276 -15.03 -14.98 11.93
N VAL A 277 -14.66 -15.26 10.68
CA VAL A 277 -13.67 -14.50 9.92
C VAL A 277 -14.33 -13.79 8.75
N VAL A 278 -13.96 -12.54 8.54
CA VAL A 278 -14.27 -11.76 7.34
C VAL A 278 -12.96 -11.28 6.73
N VAL A 279 -12.78 -11.54 5.44
CA VAL A 279 -11.60 -11.13 4.68
C VAL A 279 -12.07 -10.19 3.56
N PRO A 280 -12.07 -8.85 3.78
CA PRO A 280 -12.45 -7.88 2.74
C PRO A 280 -11.55 -7.97 1.51
N GLY A 281 -10.28 -8.32 1.70
CA GLY A 281 -9.33 -8.54 0.62
C GLY A 281 -9.20 -7.33 -0.30
N HIS A 282 -9.29 -7.55 -1.62
CA HIS A 282 -9.07 -6.52 -2.63
C HIS A 282 -10.11 -5.39 -2.64
N ILE A 283 -11.25 -5.51 -1.94
CA ILE A 283 -12.19 -4.39 -1.77
C ILE A 283 -11.48 -3.19 -1.16
N GLN A 284 -10.49 -3.40 -0.30
CA GLN A 284 -9.67 -2.35 0.33
C GLN A 284 -8.85 -1.53 -0.68
N ARG A 285 -8.67 -2.02 -1.92
CA ARG A 285 -7.98 -1.32 -3.03
C ARG A 285 -8.93 -0.64 -4.00
N GLY A 286 -10.22 -0.99 -3.95
CA GLY A 286 -11.22 -0.58 -4.92
C GLY A 286 -11.97 0.69 -4.56
N GLY A 287 -12.79 1.15 -5.49
CA GLY A 287 -13.64 2.32 -5.29
C GLY A 287 -12.93 3.66 -5.46
N ASN A 288 -13.66 4.73 -5.20
CA ASN A 288 -13.17 6.09 -5.35
C ASN A 288 -12.25 6.50 -4.20
N PRO A 289 -11.24 7.37 -4.43
CA PRO A 289 -10.43 7.92 -3.36
C PRO A 289 -11.28 8.78 -2.40
N CYS A 290 -10.98 8.68 -1.10
CA CYS A 290 -11.57 9.56 -0.08
C CYS A 290 -11.09 11.01 -0.27
N ALA A 291 -11.73 11.97 0.41
CA ALA A 291 -11.40 13.39 0.29
C ALA A 291 -9.93 13.67 0.63
N PHE A 292 -9.39 13.01 1.65
CA PHE A 292 -7.99 13.16 2.03
C PHE A 292 -7.05 12.78 0.88
N ASP A 293 -7.24 11.59 0.30
CA ASP A 293 -6.39 11.12 -0.81
C ASP A 293 -6.54 11.98 -2.07
N ARG A 294 -7.73 12.54 -2.35
CA ARG A 294 -7.91 13.47 -3.49
C ARG A 294 -7.06 14.73 -3.32
N VAL A 295 -7.06 15.33 -2.12
CA VAL A 295 -6.23 16.51 -1.83
C VAL A 295 -4.76 16.15 -1.84
N LEU A 296 -4.39 15.04 -1.20
CA LEU A 296 -3.01 14.57 -1.11
C LEU A 296 -2.43 14.31 -2.50
N THR A 297 -3.13 13.55 -3.34
CA THR A 297 -2.66 13.17 -4.67
C THR A 297 -2.54 14.36 -5.61
N SER A 298 -3.47 15.32 -5.56
CA SER A 298 -3.34 16.58 -6.32
C SER A 298 -2.05 17.32 -5.95
N ARG A 299 -1.76 17.46 -4.65
CA ARG A 299 -0.54 18.13 -4.16
C ARG A 299 0.74 17.36 -4.49
N ILE A 300 0.73 16.03 -4.34
CA ILE A 300 1.86 15.15 -4.70
C ILE A 300 2.13 15.23 -6.20
N GLY A 301 1.09 15.24 -7.03
CA GLY A 301 1.21 15.39 -8.48
C GLY A 301 1.84 16.71 -8.86
N VAL A 302 1.35 17.84 -8.32
CA VAL A 302 1.92 19.18 -8.55
C VAL A 302 3.39 19.23 -8.13
N LYS A 303 3.76 18.65 -7.00
CA LYS A 303 5.16 18.58 -6.57
C LYS A 303 6.02 17.76 -7.53
N GLY A 304 5.48 16.67 -8.08
CA GLY A 304 6.15 15.92 -9.16
C GLY A 304 6.41 16.79 -10.39
N ALA A 305 5.44 17.62 -10.79
CA ALA A 305 5.60 18.59 -11.88
C ALA A 305 6.70 19.64 -11.58
N GLU A 306 6.72 20.19 -10.37
CA GLU A 306 7.78 21.12 -9.95
C GLU A 306 9.18 20.49 -10.06
N LEU A 307 9.36 19.25 -9.64
CA LEU A 307 10.64 18.53 -9.75
C LEU A 307 11.07 18.39 -11.21
N ILE A 308 10.14 18.08 -12.12
CA ILE A 308 10.41 17.93 -13.56
C ILE A 308 10.80 19.27 -14.18
N LEU A 309 10.01 20.31 -13.93
CA LEU A 309 10.26 21.66 -14.47
C LEU A 309 11.61 22.24 -13.99
N ASN A 310 12.01 21.91 -12.76
CA ASN A 310 13.29 22.29 -12.17
C ASN A 310 14.43 21.30 -12.47
N LYS A 311 14.19 20.27 -13.30
CA LYS A 311 15.16 19.21 -13.64
C LYS A 311 15.76 18.49 -12.42
N GLN A 312 14.96 18.35 -11.36
CA GLN A 312 15.34 17.66 -10.11
C GLN A 312 14.93 16.18 -10.19
N TYR A 313 15.68 15.39 -10.91
CA TYR A 313 15.44 13.98 -11.14
C TYR A 313 16.08 13.08 -10.06
N GLY A 314 15.83 11.76 -10.11
CA GLY A 314 16.33 10.80 -9.13
C GLY A 314 15.67 10.97 -7.75
N ARG A 315 14.45 11.47 -7.70
CA ARG A 315 13.76 11.80 -6.45
C ARG A 315 12.36 11.19 -6.36
N MET A 316 11.95 10.89 -5.14
CA MET A 316 10.57 10.56 -4.79
C MET A 316 9.92 11.78 -4.14
N VAL A 317 8.71 12.14 -4.57
CA VAL A 317 7.86 13.07 -3.81
C VAL A 317 7.52 12.43 -2.46
N ALA A 318 7.55 13.20 -1.40
CA ALA A 318 7.34 12.71 -0.04
C ALA A 318 6.46 13.67 0.76
N VAL A 319 5.80 13.15 1.76
CA VAL A 319 5.12 13.93 2.80
C VAL A 319 5.97 13.87 4.05
N GLN A 320 6.32 15.01 4.62
CA GLN A 320 7.06 15.11 5.88
C GLN A 320 6.47 16.25 6.71
N SER A 321 6.01 15.95 7.90
CA SER A 321 5.36 16.92 8.81
C SER A 321 4.28 17.76 8.11
N ASN A 322 3.38 17.12 7.38
CA ASN A 322 2.30 17.72 6.57
C ASN A 322 2.76 18.56 5.35
N ASN A 323 4.05 18.69 5.10
CA ASN A 323 4.58 19.35 3.93
C ASN A 323 4.83 18.36 2.79
N ILE A 324 4.55 18.80 1.55
CA ILE A 324 4.93 18.04 0.37
C ILE A 324 6.35 18.44 -0.02
N THR A 325 7.25 17.48 0.09
CA THR A 325 8.68 17.63 -0.20
C THR A 325 9.17 16.55 -1.17
N SER A 326 10.45 16.31 -1.23
CA SER A 326 11.02 15.18 -1.97
C SER A 326 12.29 14.65 -1.31
N VAL A 327 12.53 13.37 -1.46
CA VAL A 327 13.73 12.68 -0.98
C VAL A 327 14.44 11.98 -2.15
N PRO A 328 15.74 11.68 -2.05
CA PRO A 328 16.42 10.85 -3.04
C PRO A 328 15.72 9.49 -3.21
N LEU A 329 15.74 8.94 -4.42
CA LEU A 329 15.18 7.59 -4.66
C LEU A 329 15.87 6.50 -3.83
N SER A 330 17.16 6.68 -3.53
CA SER A 330 17.92 5.77 -2.65
C SER A 330 17.26 5.62 -1.27
N THR A 331 16.72 6.70 -0.71
CA THR A 331 15.98 6.67 0.57
C THR A 331 14.71 5.81 0.47
N ALA A 332 13.96 5.92 -0.63
CA ALA A 332 12.72 5.17 -0.83
C ALA A 332 12.94 3.64 -0.97
N VAL A 333 14.15 3.20 -1.33
CA VAL A 333 14.48 1.79 -1.55
C VAL A 333 15.21 1.13 -0.38
N GLU A 334 15.44 1.84 0.69
CA GLU A 334 15.93 1.31 1.96
C GLU A 334 14.95 0.29 2.58
N LYS A 335 15.13 -0.02 3.86
CA LYS A 335 14.22 -0.93 4.55
C LYS A 335 12.79 -0.35 4.54
N PRO A 336 11.77 -1.17 4.25
CA PRO A 336 10.38 -0.72 4.35
C PRO A 336 10.06 -0.12 5.72
N LYS A 337 9.28 0.96 5.71
CA LYS A 337 8.77 1.61 6.91
C LYS A 337 7.78 0.67 7.60
N ARG A 338 8.02 0.38 8.87
CA ARG A 338 7.18 -0.47 9.70
C ARG A 338 6.76 0.26 10.95
N VAL A 339 5.72 -0.26 11.60
CA VAL A 339 5.32 0.21 12.93
C VAL A 339 6.44 -0.13 13.92
N ASP A 340 6.93 0.87 14.65
CA ASP A 340 7.84 0.62 15.77
C ASP A 340 7.01 0.18 16.98
N PRO A 341 7.25 -0.99 17.58
CA PRO A 341 6.55 -1.42 18.80
C PRO A 341 6.69 -0.45 19.97
N ASN A 342 7.66 0.46 19.95
CA ASN A 342 7.87 1.49 20.96
C ASN A 342 7.29 2.86 20.57
N ASP A 343 6.64 2.98 19.42
CA ASP A 343 6.02 4.22 18.96
C ASP A 343 4.93 4.70 19.94
N GLU A 344 4.76 6.01 20.01
CA GLU A 344 3.75 6.65 20.84
C GLU A 344 2.33 6.10 20.55
N ILE A 345 1.99 5.85 19.30
CA ILE A 345 0.69 5.29 18.92
C ILE A 345 0.45 3.92 19.56
N ILE A 346 1.46 3.07 19.67
CA ILE A 346 1.35 1.75 20.32
C ILE A 346 1.06 1.90 21.82
N ARG A 347 1.76 2.84 22.48
CA ARG A 347 1.49 3.19 23.89
C ARG A 347 0.05 3.68 24.06
N GLN A 348 -0.42 4.56 23.19
CA GLN A 348 -1.78 5.10 23.21
C GLN A 348 -2.83 4.00 23.00
N VAL A 349 -2.61 3.08 22.06
CA VAL A 349 -3.49 1.90 21.82
C VAL A 349 -3.65 1.06 23.10
N ARG A 350 -2.53 0.80 23.82
CA ARG A 350 -2.59 0.09 25.11
C ARG A 350 -3.39 0.88 26.15
N MET A 351 -3.24 2.20 26.20
CA MET A 351 -4.02 3.06 27.11
C MET A 351 -5.51 3.10 26.78
N LEU A 352 -5.90 2.87 25.53
CA LEU A 352 -7.30 2.68 25.13
C LEU A 352 -7.87 1.31 25.58
N GLY A 353 -7.05 0.46 26.18
CA GLY A 353 -7.45 -0.87 26.64
C GLY A 353 -7.60 -1.89 25.50
N ILE A 354 -6.97 -1.63 24.37
CA ILE A 354 -6.93 -2.53 23.19
C ILE A 354 -5.79 -3.53 23.38
N CYS A 355 -6.08 -4.82 23.17
CA CYS A 355 -5.07 -5.89 23.26
C CYS A 355 -4.26 -5.95 21.97
N LEU A 356 -2.93 -6.00 22.09
CA LEU A 356 -2.00 -6.19 20.96
C LEU A 356 -1.46 -7.62 20.85
N GLY A 357 -1.88 -8.52 21.76
CA GLY A 357 -1.53 -9.93 21.75
C GLY A 357 -0.18 -10.29 22.38
N ASP A 358 0.54 -9.35 22.99
CA ASP A 358 1.87 -9.52 23.57
C ASP A 358 1.90 -9.51 25.10
#